data_38942e404b1a5fecf3f91832e3240962
#
_entry.id   38942e404b1a5fecf3f91832e3240962
#
_cell.length_a   1.000
_cell.length_b   1.000
_cell.length_c   1.000
_cell.angle_alpha   90.00
_cell.angle_beta   90.00
_cell.angle_gamma   90.00
#
_symmetry.space_group_name_H-M   'P 1'
#
loop_
_entity.id
_entity.type
_entity.pdbx_description
1 polymer ?
#
loop_
_entity_poly.entity_id
_entity_poly.type
_entity_poly.pdbx_seq_one_letter_code
_entity_poly.pdbx_strand_id
1 'polypeptide(L)'
;MTDPNERLDPATHMDTLSLRVFDLATMVELYTDGVGLVLLGEGGGTLTLGLGDRPVLKLVHAPELRRPPSSAAGLYHSAVLFDSQADLSASLLSIFTSHPHTYTGSADHLVSEAFYFTDPEGNGLELYADRPRESWQWDGDQVRMATIYLDPSQFVNSRLDRALVVSGPRHELSGVLGQA
;
A
#
# COMPACT_ATOMS: atom_id res chain seq x y z
N MET A 1 18.20 3.20 -32.70
CA MET A 1 17.06 4.13 -32.66
C MET A 1 15.88 3.28 -32.27
N THR A 2 15.39 3.40 -31.05
CA THR A 2 14.15 2.74 -30.61
C THR A 2 12.98 3.39 -31.33
N ASP A 3 12.05 2.60 -31.83
CA ASP A 3 10.81 3.08 -32.48
C ASP A 3 10.02 3.93 -31.47
N PRO A 4 9.71 5.21 -31.76
CA PRO A 4 8.91 6.04 -30.85
C PRO A 4 7.48 5.52 -30.60
N ASN A 5 7.07 4.48 -31.32
CA ASN A 5 5.80 3.77 -31.13
C ASN A 5 5.92 2.47 -30.31
N GLU A 6 7.09 2.12 -29.82
CA GLU A 6 7.27 0.95 -28.94
C GLU A 6 6.66 1.26 -27.57
N ARG A 7 5.38 0.94 -27.43
CA ARG A 7 4.66 1.01 -26.13
C ARG A 7 4.82 -0.31 -25.41
N LEU A 8 4.86 -0.25 -24.07
CA LEU A 8 4.75 -1.48 -23.27
C LEU A 8 3.44 -2.20 -23.61
N ASP A 9 3.48 -3.53 -23.53
CA ASP A 9 2.28 -4.35 -23.66
C ASP A 9 1.21 -3.84 -22.67
N PRO A 10 -0.04 -3.64 -23.07
CA PRO A 10 -1.12 -3.22 -22.18
C PRO A 10 -1.32 -4.14 -20.97
N ALA A 11 -0.90 -5.41 -21.06
CA ALA A 11 -0.92 -6.34 -19.94
C ALA A 11 0.28 -6.20 -18.99
N THR A 12 1.24 -5.31 -19.29
CA THR A 12 2.38 -5.06 -18.38
C THR A 12 1.89 -4.44 -17.08
N HIS A 13 2.22 -5.07 -15.96
CA HIS A 13 1.87 -4.60 -14.62
C HIS A 13 3.05 -4.83 -13.67
N MET A 14 3.01 -4.17 -12.53
CA MET A 14 3.97 -4.42 -11.45
C MET A 14 3.63 -5.76 -10.79
N ASP A 15 4.68 -6.54 -10.53
CA ASP A 15 4.56 -7.78 -9.76
C ASP A 15 4.70 -7.48 -8.26
N THR A 16 4.84 -8.52 -7.45
CA THR A 16 4.96 -8.46 -6.00
C THR A 16 6.24 -7.74 -5.58
N LEU A 17 6.13 -6.73 -4.72
CA LEU A 17 7.26 -6.10 -4.07
C LEU A 17 7.83 -7.02 -2.97
N SER A 18 9.14 -7.09 -2.83
CA SER A 18 9.79 -7.79 -1.71
C SER A 18 10.54 -6.81 -0.83
N LEU A 19 10.21 -6.77 0.45
CA LEU A 19 10.91 -6.02 1.49
C LEU A 19 11.64 -7.00 2.41
N ARG A 20 12.94 -6.78 2.60
CA ARG A 20 13.69 -7.42 3.66
C ARG A 20 13.49 -6.63 4.95
N VAL A 21 13.01 -7.27 6.00
CA VAL A 21 12.54 -6.61 7.22
C VAL A 21 13.27 -7.17 8.44
N PHE A 22 13.60 -6.27 9.35
CA PHE A 22 14.27 -6.61 10.60
C PHE A 22 13.29 -7.19 11.63
N ASP A 23 12.13 -6.50 11.82
CA ASP A 23 11.07 -6.91 12.73
C ASP A 23 9.84 -7.36 11.94
N LEU A 24 9.84 -8.65 11.59
CA LEU A 24 8.78 -9.25 10.79
C LEU A 24 7.40 -9.11 11.45
N ALA A 25 7.33 -9.26 12.79
CA ALA A 25 6.05 -9.25 13.51
C ALA A 25 5.36 -7.87 13.43
N THR A 26 6.10 -6.80 13.74
CA THR A 26 5.58 -5.44 13.70
C THR A 26 5.21 -5.01 12.26
N MET A 27 5.98 -5.46 11.28
CA MET A 27 5.67 -5.19 9.87
C MET A 27 4.41 -5.92 9.42
N VAL A 28 4.25 -7.20 9.79
CA VAL A 28 3.02 -7.96 9.47
C VAL A 28 1.80 -7.29 10.09
N GLU A 29 1.87 -6.90 11.36
CA GLU A 29 0.76 -6.23 12.05
C GLU A 29 0.29 -4.97 11.29
N LEU A 30 1.22 -4.10 10.88
CA LEU A 30 0.85 -2.91 10.10
C LEU A 30 0.15 -3.30 8.78
N TYR A 31 0.76 -4.22 8.02
CA TYR A 31 0.24 -4.55 6.69
C TYR A 31 -1.04 -5.37 6.72
N THR A 32 -1.27 -6.19 7.76
CA THR A 32 -2.52 -6.95 7.91
C THR A 32 -3.60 -6.15 8.67
N ASP A 33 -3.33 -5.75 9.90
CA ASP A 33 -4.34 -5.12 10.76
C ASP A 33 -4.52 -3.63 10.42
N GLY A 34 -3.46 -2.97 9.94
CA GLY A 34 -3.51 -1.59 9.47
C GLY A 34 -4.05 -1.49 8.04
N VAL A 35 -3.29 -1.99 7.08
CA VAL A 35 -3.62 -1.84 5.63
C VAL A 35 -4.75 -2.77 5.19
N GLY A 36 -4.92 -3.93 5.85
CA GLY A 36 -5.94 -4.92 5.50
C GLY A 36 -5.48 -5.93 4.45
N LEU A 37 -4.15 -6.11 4.27
CA LEU A 37 -3.64 -7.19 3.43
C LEU A 37 -3.88 -8.54 4.11
N VAL A 38 -4.08 -9.57 3.29
CA VAL A 38 -4.29 -10.95 3.78
C VAL A 38 -3.05 -11.80 3.60
N LEU A 39 -2.78 -12.71 4.54
CA LEU A 39 -1.69 -13.68 4.41
C LEU A 39 -2.08 -14.73 3.38
N LEU A 40 -1.32 -14.81 2.28
CA LEU A 40 -1.52 -15.76 1.19
C LEU A 40 -0.60 -16.98 1.28
N GLY A 41 0.55 -16.83 1.95
CA GLY A 41 1.51 -17.91 2.08
C GLY A 41 2.67 -17.58 2.99
N GLU A 42 3.29 -18.64 3.52
CA GLU A 42 4.45 -18.58 4.39
C GLU A 42 5.45 -19.66 4.00
N GLY A 43 6.74 -19.34 3.98
CA GLY A 43 7.79 -20.32 3.75
C GLY A 43 9.19 -19.70 3.72
N GLY A 44 10.16 -20.40 4.28
CA GLY A 44 11.59 -19.99 4.24
C GLY A 44 11.87 -18.61 4.83
N GLY A 45 11.16 -18.21 5.90
CA GLY A 45 11.29 -16.87 6.50
C GLY A 45 10.67 -15.76 5.67
N THR A 46 9.80 -16.08 4.74
CA THR A 46 9.10 -15.12 3.89
C THR A 46 7.60 -15.27 4.08
N LEU A 47 6.91 -14.15 4.27
CA LEU A 47 5.45 -14.05 4.26
C LEU A 47 5.01 -13.34 2.97
N THR A 48 4.01 -13.90 2.30
CA THR A 48 3.40 -13.30 1.12
C THR A 48 2.05 -12.74 1.51
N LEU A 49 1.88 -11.44 1.34
CA LEU A 49 0.65 -10.71 1.64
C LEU A 49 -0.02 -10.27 0.34
N GLY A 50 -1.33 -10.26 0.33
CA GLY A 50 -2.13 -9.91 -0.84
C GLY A 50 -3.27 -8.96 -0.55
N LEU A 51 -3.75 -8.33 -1.62
CA LEU A 51 -5.01 -7.62 -1.64
C LEU A 51 -6.07 -8.58 -2.20
N GLY A 52 -6.92 -9.13 -1.34
CA GLY A 52 -7.70 -10.32 -1.67
C GLY A 52 -6.76 -11.51 -1.98
N ASP A 53 -6.94 -12.15 -3.10
CA ASP A 53 -6.13 -13.28 -3.58
C ASP A 53 -4.91 -12.87 -4.42
N ARG A 54 -4.76 -11.58 -4.74
CA ARG A 54 -3.66 -11.03 -5.53
C ARG A 54 -2.45 -10.72 -4.64
N PRO A 55 -1.31 -11.41 -4.81
CA PRO A 55 -0.08 -11.09 -4.08
C PRO A 55 0.39 -9.68 -4.42
N VAL A 56 0.75 -8.89 -3.40
CA VAL A 56 1.28 -7.52 -3.59
C VAL A 56 2.58 -7.28 -2.84
N LEU A 57 2.80 -7.98 -1.73
CA LEU A 57 3.96 -7.75 -0.86
C LEU A 57 4.52 -9.06 -0.33
N LYS A 58 5.85 -9.19 -0.36
CA LYS A 58 6.60 -10.22 0.37
C LYS A 58 7.43 -9.56 1.47
N LEU A 59 7.25 -10.01 2.70
CA LEU A 59 8.10 -9.64 3.82
C LEU A 59 9.10 -10.77 4.06
N VAL A 60 10.37 -10.48 3.86
CA VAL A 60 11.48 -11.44 4.02
C VAL A 60 12.17 -11.13 5.33
N HIS A 61 12.08 -12.04 6.30
CA HIS A 61 12.72 -11.86 7.61
C HIS A 61 14.25 -11.85 7.47
N ALA A 62 14.87 -10.77 7.90
CA ALA A 62 16.31 -10.54 7.81
C ALA A 62 16.79 -9.76 9.04
N PRO A 63 16.78 -10.39 10.23
CA PRO A 63 17.08 -9.72 11.51
C PRO A 63 18.53 -9.23 11.62
N GLU A 64 19.41 -9.70 10.75
CA GLU A 64 20.80 -9.24 10.64
C GLU A 64 20.97 -7.88 9.96
N LEU A 65 19.89 -7.32 9.36
CA LEU A 65 19.96 -6.04 8.67
C LEU A 65 20.31 -4.91 9.64
N ARG A 66 21.13 -4.00 9.15
CA ARG A 66 21.38 -2.73 9.85
C ARG A 66 20.43 -1.66 9.31
N ARG A 67 19.82 -0.90 10.21
CA ARG A 67 19.05 0.27 9.81
C ARG A 67 19.98 1.27 9.09
N PRO A 68 19.63 1.68 7.87
CA PRO A 68 20.42 2.69 7.17
C PRO A 68 20.30 4.05 7.91
N PRO A 69 21.31 4.91 7.83
CA PRO A 69 21.16 6.27 8.29
C PRO A 69 20.07 6.98 7.47
N SER A 70 19.37 7.94 8.06
CA SER A 70 18.28 8.68 7.41
C SER A 70 18.67 9.42 6.11
N SER A 71 19.98 9.62 5.90
CA SER A 71 20.54 10.23 4.68
C SER A 71 20.90 9.21 3.60
N ALA A 72 20.73 7.91 3.84
CA ALA A 72 21.03 6.90 2.83
C ALA A 72 20.00 6.90 1.70
N ALA A 73 20.46 6.65 0.49
CA ALA A 73 19.56 6.34 -0.62
C ALA A 73 18.87 5.00 -0.37
N GLY A 74 17.59 4.90 -0.70
CA GLY A 74 16.79 3.71 -0.46
C GLY A 74 15.44 3.77 -1.16
N LEU A 75 14.54 2.86 -0.76
CA LEU A 75 13.16 2.86 -1.22
C LEU A 75 12.48 4.17 -0.78
N TYR A 76 11.91 4.90 -1.73
CA TYR A 76 11.15 6.11 -1.42
C TYR A 76 9.81 5.76 -0.79
N HIS A 77 8.99 4.97 -1.49
CA HIS A 77 7.78 4.34 -0.96
C HIS A 77 7.41 3.09 -1.76
N SER A 78 6.59 2.24 -1.15
CA SER A 78 5.82 1.21 -1.82
C SER A 78 4.39 1.72 -1.99
N ALA A 79 3.81 1.58 -3.18
CA ALA A 79 2.46 2.04 -3.47
C ALA A 79 1.52 0.84 -3.66
N VAL A 80 0.42 0.81 -2.90
CA VAL A 80 -0.63 -0.21 -2.98
C VAL A 80 -1.84 0.39 -3.66
N LEU A 81 -2.16 -0.12 -4.86
CA LEU A 81 -3.33 0.28 -5.63
C LEU A 81 -4.54 -0.52 -5.21
N PHE A 82 -5.57 0.17 -4.74
CA PHE A 82 -6.89 -0.38 -4.45
C PHE A 82 -7.81 -0.30 -5.67
N ASP A 83 -8.64 -1.32 -5.85
CA ASP A 83 -9.53 -1.42 -7.00
C ASP A 83 -10.69 -0.41 -6.95
N SER A 84 -10.99 0.13 -5.75
CA SER A 84 -12.00 1.17 -5.58
C SER A 84 -11.67 2.15 -4.45
N GLN A 85 -12.31 3.33 -4.50
CA GLN A 85 -12.26 4.31 -3.40
C GLN A 85 -12.93 3.79 -2.12
N ALA A 86 -13.87 2.85 -2.23
CA ALA A 86 -14.54 2.23 -1.09
C ALA A 86 -13.59 1.28 -0.36
N ASP A 87 -12.83 0.44 -1.10
CA ASP A 87 -11.83 -0.45 -0.53
C ASP A 87 -10.68 0.36 0.12
N LEU A 88 -10.21 1.40 -0.57
CA LEU A 88 -9.24 2.34 0.00
C LEU A 88 -9.76 2.96 1.30
N SER A 89 -11.03 3.40 1.33
CA SER A 89 -11.63 4.01 2.53
C SER A 89 -11.72 3.03 3.70
N ALA A 90 -12.02 1.75 3.45
CA ALA A 90 -12.04 0.72 4.48
C ALA A 90 -10.63 0.48 5.07
N SER A 91 -9.61 0.41 4.20
CA SER A 91 -8.20 0.32 4.61
C SER A 91 -7.78 1.55 5.43
N LEU A 92 -8.12 2.76 4.97
CA LEU A 92 -7.82 4.00 5.69
C LEU A 92 -8.47 4.04 7.07
N LEU A 93 -9.73 3.59 7.20
CA LEU A 93 -10.38 3.51 8.50
C LEU A 93 -9.64 2.56 9.44
N SER A 94 -9.18 1.42 8.92
CA SER A 94 -8.43 0.43 9.70
C SER A 94 -7.09 1.01 10.17
N ILE A 95 -6.26 1.54 9.27
CA ILE A 95 -4.93 2.04 9.64
C ILE A 95 -5.00 3.28 10.53
N PHE A 96 -5.97 4.17 10.34
CA PHE A 96 -6.18 5.32 11.23
C PHE A 96 -6.66 4.92 12.62
N THR A 97 -7.33 3.77 12.75
CA THR A 97 -7.79 3.25 14.04
C THR A 97 -6.67 2.52 14.77
N SER A 98 -5.90 1.68 14.07
CA SER A 98 -4.86 0.83 14.66
C SER A 98 -3.49 1.51 14.74
N HIS A 99 -3.11 2.29 13.71
CA HIS A 99 -1.76 2.87 13.54
C HIS A 99 -1.81 4.36 13.17
N PRO A 100 -2.53 5.23 13.89
CA PRO A 100 -2.73 6.64 13.50
C PRO A 100 -1.44 7.45 13.39
N HIS A 101 -0.41 7.06 14.12
CA HIS A 101 0.88 7.76 14.17
C HIS A 101 1.75 7.54 12.92
N THR A 102 1.38 6.61 12.04
CA THR A 102 2.12 6.31 10.81
C THR A 102 1.79 7.26 9.66
N TYR A 103 0.68 8.00 9.75
CA TYR A 103 0.21 8.91 8.72
C TYR A 103 1.17 10.10 8.52
N THR A 104 1.48 10.40 7.26
CA THR A 104 2.40 11.49 6.88
C THR A 104 1.80 12.52 5.94
N GLY A 105 0.71 12.21 5.24
CA GLY A 105 0.06 13.16 4.34
C GLY A 105 -0.92 12.51 3.37
N SER A 106 -1.55 13.35 2.54
CA SER A 106 -2.49 12.92 1.51
C SER A 106 -2.47 13.88 0.33
N ALA A 107 -2.83 13.40 -0.85
CA ALA A 107 -2.88 14.21 -2.06
C ALA A 107 -3.95 13.74 -3.03
N ASP A 108 -4.63 14.69 -3.63
CA ASP A 108 -5.36 14.53 -4.88
C ASP A 108 -4.42 14.87 -6.04
N HIS A 109 -4.11 13.87 -6.84
CA HIS A 109 -3.23 14.00 -8.00
C HIS A 109 -3.98 14.28 -9.31
N LEU A 110 -5.30 14.50 -9.28
CA LEU A 110 -6.22 14.65 -10.41
C LEU A 110 -6.47 13.33 -11.17
N VAL A 111 -5.53 12.43 -11.16
CA VAL A 111 -5.60 11.08 -11.77
C VAL A 111 -5.79 9.98 -10.74
N SER A 112 -5.42 10.24 -9.49
CA SER A 112 -5.54 9.33 -8.34
C SER A 112 -5.74 10.13 -7.06
N GLU A 113 -6.21 9.45 -6.01
CA GLU A 113 -6.29 9.97 -4.64
C GLU A 113 -5.43 9.08 -3.75
N ALA A 114 -4.45 9.69 -3.05
CA ALA A 114 -3.38 9.00 -2.35
C ALA A 114 -3.25 9.42 -0.89
N PHE A 115 -2.87 8.48 -0.04
CA PHE A 115 -2.61 8.67 1.39
C PHE A 115 -1.26 8.03 1.74
N TYR A 116 -0.42 8.79 2.43
CA TYR A 116 0.95 8.44 2.71
C TYR A 116 1.15 8.11 4.17
N PHE A 117 1.94 7.07 4.41
CA PHE A 117 2.28 6.56 5.73
C PHE A 117 3.78 6.24 5.79
N THR A 118 4.28 6.02 7.00
CA THR A 118 5.62 5.45 7.22
C THR A 118 5.45 4.14 7.98
N ASP A 119 6.03 3.06 7.46
CA ASP A 119 6.00 1.78 8.14
C ASP A 119 6.92 1.74 9.38
N PRO A 120 6.84 0.72 10.24
CA PRO A 120 7.65 0.64 11.47
C PRO A 120 9.17 0.64 11.23
N GLU A 121 9.60 0.30 10.03
CA GLU A 121 11.03 0.31 9.68
C GLU A 121 11.48 1.59 8.97
N GLY A 122 10.55 2.54 8.75
CA GLY A 122 10.83 3.85 8.17
C GLY A 122 10.68 3.89 6.65
N ASN A 123 10.14 2.85 6.01
CA ASN A 123 9.85 2.90 4.59
C ASN A 123 8.56 3.68 4.34
N GLY A 124 8.53 4.45 3.25
CA GLY A 124 7.30 5.10 2.80
C GLY A 124 6.29 4.06 2.30
N LEU A 125 5.02 4.30 2.61
CA LEU A 125 3.88 3.52 2.13
C LEU A 125 2.84 4.48 1.56
N GLU A 126 2.41 4.24 0.33
CA GLU A 126 1.31 4.94 -0.33
C GLU A 126 0.13 3.99 -0.51
N LEU A 127 -1.05 4.40 -0.04
CA LEU A 127 -2.31 3.73 -0.30
C LEU A 127 -3.13 4.61 -1.23
N TYR A 128 -3.50 4.12 -2.42
CA TYR A 128 -4.14 4.97 -3.41
C TYR A 128 -5.18 4.23 -4.27
N ALA A 129 -6.07 5.01 -4.87
CA ALA A 129 -7.00 4.54 -5.87
C ALA A 129 -6.96 5.47 -7.09
N ASP A 130 -6.91 4.88 -8.27
CA ASP A 130 -6.97 5.63 -9.52
C ASP A 130 -8.38 6.17 -9.77
N ARG A 131 -8.45 7.33 -10.42
CA ARG A 131 -9.67 7.80 -11.03
C ARG A 131 -9.88 7.12 -12.38
N PRO A 132 -11.13 6.93 -12.84
CA PRO A 132 -11.40 6.39 -14.16
C PRO A 132 -10.59 7.14 -15.23
N ARG A 133 -9.90 6.40 -16.10
CA ARG A 133 -8.97 6.98 -17.07
C ARG A 133 -9.64 7.97 -18.04
N GLU A 134 -10.90 7.78 -18.33
CA GLU A 134 -11.75 8.68 -19.12
C GLU A 134 -11.98 10.05 -18.45
N SER A 135 -11.77 10.14 -17.13
CA SER A 135 -11.87 11.41 -16.39
C SER A 135 -10.56 12.20 -16.38
N TRP A 136 -9.46 11.61 -16.83
CA TRP A 136 -8.16 12.25 -16.82
C TRP A 136 -8.11 13.39 -17.82
N GLN A 137 -7.55 14.51 -17.41
CA GLN A 137 -7.38 15.68 -18.26
C GLN A 137 -5.99 15.66 -18.90
N TRP A 138 -5.94 16.02 -20.17
CA TRP A 138 -4.73 16.01 -20.98
C TRP A 138 -4.43 17.41 -21.51
N ASP A 139 -3.15 17.75 -21.56
CA ASP A 139 -2.65 18.94 -22.24
C ASP A 139 -1.70 18.47 -23.36
N GLY A 140 -2.23 18.37 -24.57
CA GLY A 140 -1.56 17.68 -25.66
C GLY A 140 -1.42 16.18 -25.38
N ASP A 141 -0.18 15.70 -25.26
CA ASP A 141 0.19 14.31 -24.95
C ASP A 141 0.55 14.11 -23.46
N GLN A 142 0.48 15.16 -22.65
CA GLN A 142 0.79 15.12 -21.23
C GLN A 142 -0.48 15.06 -20.38
N VAL A 143 -0.53 14.11 -19.45
CA VAL A 143 -1.61 14.04 -18.47
C VAL A 143 -1.44 15.16 -17.43
N ARG A 144 -2.52 15.84 -17.09
CA ARG A 144 -2.51 16.86 -16.04
C ARG A 144 -2.48 16.19 -14.68
N MET A 145 -1.45 16.52 -13.91
CA MET A 145 -1.30 16.09 -12.52
C MET A 145 -1.12 17.30 -11.60
N ALA A 146 -1.50 17.13 -10.34
CA ALA A 146 -1.31 18.12 -9.28
C ALA A 146 -1.02 17.41 -7.95
N THR A 147 -0.71 18.19 -6.92
CA THR A 147 -0.63 17.72 -5.53
C THR A 147 -1.49 18.68 -4.72
N ILE A 148 -2.76 18.33 -4.56
CA ILE A 148 -3.76 19.12 -3.85
C ILE A 148 -4.07 18.39 -2.55
N TYR A 149 -4.11 19.14 -1.43
CA TYR A 149 -4.48 18.53 -0.15
C TYR A 149 -5.84 17.85 -0.22
N LEU A 150 -5.89 16.62 0.30
CA LEU A 150 -7.09 15.80 0.40
C LEU A 150 -7.40 15.54 1.88
N ASP A 151 -8.56 15.93 2.36
CA ASP A 151 -8.97 15.69 3.75
C ASP A 151 -9.28 14.20 3.97
N PRO A 152 -8.50 13.48 4.82
CA PRO A 152 -8.71 12.05 5.02
C PRO A 152 -10.08 11.73 5.65
N SER A 153 -10.54 12.55 6.58
CA SER A 153 -11.83 12.31 7.26
C SER A 153 -12.99 12.51 6.29
N GLN A 154 -12.94 13.54 5.47
CA GLN A 154 -13.94 13.77 4.43
C GLN A 154 -13.93 12.65 3.39
N PHE A 155 -12.75 12.19 2.98
CA PHE A 155 -12.60 11.10 2.02
C PHE A 155 -13.25 9.82 2.56
N VAL A 156 -12.86 9.38 3.76
CA VAL A 156 -13.41 8.16 4.39
C VAL A 156 -14.93 8.29 4.58
N ASN A 157 -15.41 9.39 5.17
CA ASN A 157 -16.84 9.55 5.46
C ASN A 157 -17.72 9.55 4.21
N SER A 158 -17.20 10.01 3.07
CA SER A 158 -17.99 10.12 1.83
C SER A 158 -17.95 8.84 0.96
N ARG A 159 -16.99 7.96 1.17
CA ARG A 159 -16.74 6.80 0.29
C ARG A 159 -16.80 5.45 0.98
N LEU A 160 -16.83 5.44 2.32
CA LEU A 160 -16.84 4.20 3.09
C LEU A 160 -18.12 3.41 2.82
N ASP A 161 -17.97 2.19 2.30
CA ASP A 161 -19.03 1.20 2.30
C ASP A 161 -18.99 0.44 3.64
N ARG A 162 -20.03 0.61 4.46
CA ARG A 162 -20.13 -0.05 5.77
C ARG A 162 -20.16 -1.57 5.67
N ALA A 163 -20.59 -2.14 4.55
CA ALA A 163 -20.57 -3.58 4.35
C ALA A 163 -19.14 -4.14 4.27
N LEU A 164 -18.19 -3.37 3.73
CA LEU A 164 -16.78 -3.77 3.66
C LEU A 164 -16.09 -3.79 5.03
N VAL A 165 -16.50 -2.91 5.95
CA VAL A 165 -15.92 -2.84 7.31
C VAL A 165 -16.30 -4.05 8.16
N VAL A 166 -17.47 -4.65 7.91
CA VAL A 166 -17.98 -5.79 8.70
C VAL A 166 -17.39 -7.12 8.21
N SER A 167 -16.94 -7.19 6.96
CA SER A 167 -16.43 -8.40 6.31
C SER A 167 -14.90 -8.53 6.29
N GLY A 168 -14.17 -7.57 6.85
CA GLY A 168 -12.70 -7.60 6.92
C GLY A 168 -12.18 -8.82 7.70
N PRO A 169 -11.18 -9.55 7.19
CA PRO A 169 -10.64 -10.72 7.86
C PRO A 169 -9.95 -10.32 9.18
N ARG A 170 -10.53 -10.70 10.30
CA ARG A 170 -9.82 -10.72 11.59
C ARG A 170 -8.91 -11.95 11.56
N HIS A 171 -7.65 -11.78 11.22
CA HIS A 171 -6.68 -12.86 11.36
C HIS A 171 -6.29 -13.00 12.83
N GLU A 172 -6.68 -14.11 13.45
CA GLU A 172 -6.04 -14.56 14.67
C GLU A 172 -4.63 -15.08 14.29
N LEU A 173 -3.62 -14.25 14.52
CA LEU A 173 -2.20 -14.60 14.37
C LEU A 173 -1.73 -15.55 15.52
N SER A 174 -2.61 -16.33 16.13
CA SER A 174 -2.32 -17.14 17.30
C SER A 174 -1.39 -18.34 17.06
N GLY A 175 -0.80 -18.48 15.86
CA GLY A 175 0.08 -19.62 15.52
C GLY A 175 1.50 -19.28 15.05
N VAL A 176 1.81 -18.05 14.68
CA VAL A 176 3.03 -17.73 13.91
C VAL A 176 4.25 -17.35 14.80
N LEU A 177 4.06 -16.97 16.06
CA LEU A 177 5.14 -16.51 16.94
C LEU A 177 5.59 -17.52 18.00
N GLY A 178 5.21 -18.77 17.88
CA GLY A 178 5.61 -19.82 18.83
C GLY A 178 6.62 -20.78 18.26
N GLN A 179 7.89 -20.44 18.30
CA GLN A 179 9.07 -21.24 18.67
C GLN A 179 10.34 -20.62 18.06
N ALA A 180 11.07 -19.88 18.88
CA ALA A 180 12.49 -19.67 18.70
C ALA A 180 13.23 -20.72 19.54
#